data_3c0c3511454abb802aa8155511642cac
#
_entry.id   3c0c3511454abb802aa8155511642cac
#
_cell.length_a   1.000
_cell.length_b   1.000
_cell.length_c   1.000
_cell.angle_alpha   90.00
_cell.angle_beta   90.00
_cell.angle_gamma   90.00
#
_symmetry.space_group_name_H-M   'P 1'
#
loop_
_entity.id
_entity.type
_entity.pdbx_description
1 polymer ?
#
loop_
_entity_poly.entity_id
_entity_poly.type
_entity_poly.pdbx_seq_one_letter_code
_entity_poly.pdbx_strand_id
1 'polypeptide(L)'
;AKYIEDKLSDKLHEELTKSFVDKRISVLSRSLKQDIVLGTEIKNEDEVIIDNQYMGRLKGLKLELDLKSGSLKTDIKSLKKAARQAIAPELLRRVNKIVESVNFKLDDQYKIYWKDHPIAYLSPGKNYLNPKLELLVDDAIYPETKEKLKNDLEKKIKKLISTELSDLVKLSEAKFKNNYVRGLCYQLFENNGVMKREMIDKMVKNISKEDRSNLRKAGVKIGRYHIFLPKMLKPSSVALRVKLWKLYFPNDLKYVVPKSGLNFLHDETKKNRKFLLICGFENFNKFYIRVDILERFFLKIIENTKDGAFQINSDMMNLIGCSKENFMKLLDLMQYKLKKNSQKQGEFFIYKPKFIKKNVKKTNINNSFGKLSELRLR
;
A
#
# COMPACT_ATOMS: atom_id res chain seq x y z
N ALA A 1 5.86 -50.08 38.46
CA ALA A 1 6.84 -50.16 37.37
C ALA A 1 6.73 -48.93 36.45
N LYS A 2 5.64 -48.74 35.70
CA LYS A 2 5.49 -47.68 34.68
C LYS A 2 5.76 -46.25 35.20
N TYR A 3 5.27 -45.90 36.38
CA TYR A 3 5.51 -44.56 37.01
C TYR A 3 6.99 -44.33 37.37
N ILE A 4 7.73 -45.37 37.73
CA ILE A 4 9.17 -45.27 38.04
C ILE A 4 9.96 -45.17 36.74
N GLU A 5 9.57 -45.88 35.69
CA GLU A 5 10.15 -45.81 34.35
C GLU A 5 9.97 -44.43 33.73
N ASP A 6 8.77 -43.86 33.83
CA ASP A 6 8.48 -42.50 33.33
C ASP A 6 9.35 -41.45 34.06
N LYS A 7 9.43 -41.53 35.42
CA LYS A 7 10.30 -40.64 36.22
C LYS A 7 11.79 -40.81 35.92
N LEU A 8 12.24 -42.03 35.68
CA LEU A 8 13.65 -42.30 35.35
C LEU A 8 13.97 -41.77 33.95
N SER A 9 13.07 -41.98 32.99
CA SER A 9 13.17 -41.46 31.64
C SER A 9 13.21 -39.93 31.61
N ASP A 10 12.33 -39.28 32.38
CA ASP A 10 12.30 -37.82 32.48
C ASP A 10 13.59 -37.27 33.08
N LYS A 11 14.10 -37.90 34.14
CA LYS A 11 15.33 -37.50 34.80
C LYS A 11 16.57 -37.76 33.91
N LEU A 12 16.60 -38.88 33.21
CA LEU A 12 17.63 -39.15 32.22
C LEU A 12 17.63 -38.12 31.09
N HIS A 13 16.44 -37.77 30.62
CA HIS A 13 16.27 -36.73 29.58
C HIS A 13 16.72 -35.36 30.07
N GLU A 14 16.45 -35.02 31.33
CA GLU A 14 16.89 -33.78 31.98
C GLU A 14 18.43 -33.73 32.09
N GLU A 15 19.07 -34.78 32.58
CA GLU A 15 20.51 -34.86 32.74
C GLU A 15 21.27 -34.88 31.40
N LEU A 16 20.75 -35.63 30.41
CA LEU A 16 21.27 -35.58 29.05
C LEU A 16 21.18 -34.14 28.44
N THR A 17 20.05 -33.49 28.65
CA THR A 17 19.85 -32.11 28.17
C THR A 17 20.82 -31.14 28.84
N LYS A 18 21.07 -31.25 30.16
CA LYS A 18 22.07 -30.46 30.87
C LYS A 18 23.48 -30.70 30.30
N SER A 19 23.85 -31.98 30.13
CA SER A 19 25.16 -32.33 29.57
C SER A 19 25.41 -31.75 28.18
N PHE A 20 24.40 -31.74 27.30
CA PHE A 20 24.49 -31.10 25.98
C PHE A 20 24.61 -29.58 26.08
N VAL A 21 23.87 -28.94 27.00
CA VAL A 21 23.95 -27.50 27.23
C VAL A 21 25.34 -27.13 27.78
N ASP A 22 25.85 -27.88 28.74
CA ASP A 22 27.18 -27.67 29.35
C ASP A 22 28.32 -27.78 28.32
N LYS A 23 28.26 -28.76 27.39
CA LYS A 23 29.21 -28.87 26.29
C LYS A 23 29.18 -27.67 25.35
N ARG A 24 27.99 -27.21 24.95
CA ARG A 24 27.82 -26.01 24.10
C ARG A 24 28.39 -24.76 24.78
N ILE A 25 28.08 -24.57 26.06
CA ILE A 25 28.58 -23.45 26.87
C ILE A 25 30.12 -23.53 26.99
N SER A 26 30.66 -24.70 27.25
CA SER A 26 32.10 -24.93 27.37
C SER A 26 32.85 -24.56 26.09
N VAL A 27 32.40 -25.02 24.93
CA VAL A 27 32.99 -24.72 23.63
C VAL A 27 32.96 -23.22 23.32
N LEU A 28 31.80 -22.57 23.49
CA LEU A 28 31.63 -21.15 23.19
C LEU A 28 32.32 -20.26 24.23
N SER A 29 32.39 -20.66 25.48
CA SER A 29 33.12 -19.91 26.54
C SER A 29 34.64 -19.95 26.33
N ARG A 30 35.18 -21.07 25.84
CA ARG A 30 36.58 -21.18 25.46
C ARG A 30 36.94 -20.23 24.32
N SER A 31 36.13 -20.15 23.30
CA SER A 31 36.30 -19.23 22.17
C SER A 31 36.29 -17.77 22.62
N LEU A 32 35.34 -17.38 23.48
CA LEU A 32 35.26 -16.01 24.00
C LEU A 32 36.49 -15.61 24.83
N LYS A 33 37.12 -16.57 25.53
CA LYS A 33 38.29 -16.31 26.36
C LYS A 33 39.61 -16.28 25.58
N GLN A 34 39.67 -16.97 24.45
CA GLN A 34 40.93 -17.19 23.71
C GLN A 34 40.93 -16.47 22.33
N ASP A 35 39.89 -15.66 22.00
CA ASP A 35 39.73 -15.01 20.69
C ASP A 35 39.90 -15.98 19.48
N ILE A 36 39.59 -17.26 19.68
CA ILE A 36 39.68 -18.27 18.64
C ILE A 36 38.45 -18.15 17.71
N VAL A 37 38.70 -18.01 16.40
CA VAL A 37 37.66 -18.07 15.40
C VAL A 37 37.17 -19.52 15.30
N LEU A 38 35.97 -19.78 15.80
CA LEU A 38 35.32 -21.11 15.70
C LEU A 38 34.89 -21.41 14.27
N GLY A 39 35.18 -22.62 13.84
CA GLY A 39 34.66 -23.12 12.56
C GLY A 39 33.12 -23.15 12.58
N THR A 40 32.51 -22.30 11.77
CA THR A 40 31.06 -22.24 11.62
C THR A 40 30.67 -22.90 10.32
N GLU A 41 29.89 -23.98 10.39
CA GLU A 41 29.29 -24.65 9.24
C GLU A 41 27.78 -24.42 9.24
N ILE A 42 27.23 -24.20 8.03
CA ILE A 42 25.79 -24.15 7.84
C ILE A 42 25.37 -25.36 7.02
N LYS A 43 24.64 -26.27 7.64
CA LYS A 43 24.04 -27.43 6.97
C LYS A 43 22.58 -27.15 6.59
N ASN A 44 22.11 -27.83 5.55
CA ASN A 44 20.70 -27.72 5.10
C ASN A 44 20.20 -26.28 4.93
N GLU A 45 21.08 -25.36 4.49
CA GLU A 45 20.83 -23.92 4.30
C GLU A 45 20.59 -23.09 5.56
N ASP A 46 20.13 -23.66 6.67
CA ASP A 46 19.71 -22.90 7.87
C ASP A 46 20.28 -23.43 9.19
N GLU A 47 20.74 -24.66 9.26
CA GLU A 47 21.24 -25.26 10.50
C GLU A 47 22.65 -24.78 10.82
N VAL A 48 22.79 -24.11 11.97
CA VAL A 48 24.08 -23.57 12.42
C VAL A 48 24.78 -24.57 13.32
N ILE A 49 25.96 -25.01 12.87
CA ILE A 49 26.87 -25.89 13.62
C ILE A 49 28.14 -25.11 13.89
N ILE A 50 28.53 -25.02 15.16
CA ILE A 50 29.75 -24.36 15.61
C ILE A 50 30.59 -25.42 16.34
N ASP A 51 31.80 -25.65 15.86
CA ASP A 51 32.73 -26.67 16.39
C ASP A 51 32.06 -28.03 16.61
N ASN A 52 31.41 -28.54 15.56
CA ASN A 52 30.65 -29.80 15.52
C ASN A 52 29.43 -29.84 16.49
N GLN A 53 29.03 -28.73 17.10
CA GLN A 53 27.84 -28.64 17.96
C GLN A 53 26.71 -27.91 17.25
N TYR A 54 25.52 -28.52 17.20
CA TYR A 54 24.33 -27.85 16.71
C TYR A 54 23.90 -26.73 17.65
N MET A 55 23.76 -25.52 17.15
CA MET A 55 23.43 -24.33 17.96
C MET A 55 22.00 -23.83 17.73
N GLY A 56 21.45 -24.08 16.58
CA GLY A 56 20.11 -23.59 16.22
C GLY A 56 19.97 -23.35 14.71
N ARG A 57 19.06 -22.47 14.31
CA ARG A 57 18.77 -22.19 12.90
C ARG A 57 18.94 -20.70 12.59
N LEU A 58 19.53 -20.43 11.42
CA LEU A 58 19.69 -19.09 10.88
C LEU A 58 18.55 -18.79 9.89
N LYS A 59 17.43 -18.31 10.38
CA LYS A 59 16.28 -17.94 9.57
C LYS A 59 16.49 -16.57 8.91
N GLY A 60 16.77 -16.56 7.61
CA GLY A 60 17.14 -15.35 6.89
C GLY A 60 18.40 -14.70 7.49
N LEU A 61 18.22 -13.56 8.17
CA LEU A 61 19.29 -12.81 8.84
C LEU A 61 19.14 -12.81 10.38
N LYS A 62 18.37 -13.73 10.95
CA LYS A 62 18.12 -13.83 12.39
C LYS A 62 18.48 -15.23 12.90
N LEU A 63 19.35 -15.27 13.93
CA LEU A 63 19.70 -16.51 14.61
C LEU A 63 18.64 -16.88 15.64
N GLU A 64 18.05 -18.06 15.49
CA GLU A 64 17.22 -18.69 16.51
C GLU A 64 18.01 -19.83 17.16
N LEU A 65 18.47 -19.60 18.39
CA LEU A 65 19.16 -20.62 19.17
C LEU A 65 18.16 -21.64 19.72
N ASP A 66 18.46 -22.91 19.56
CA ASP A 66 17.69 -24.01 20.15
C ASP A 66 18.18 -24.26 21.58
N LEU A 67 17.68 -23.43 22.50
CA LEU A 67 17.98 -23.51 23.93
C LEU A 67 16.80 -24.19 24.64
N LYS A 68 16.94 -25.48 25.00
CA LYS A 68 15.97 -26.15 25.82
C LYS A 68 15.97 -25.59 27.25
N SER A 69 14.82 -25.56 27.90
CA SER A 69 14.61 -25.07 29.27
C SER A 69 15.58 -25.71 30.28
N GLY A 70 16.31 -24.90 31.03
CA GLY A 70 17.17 -25.39 32.15
C GLY A 70 18.47 -24.63 32.37
N SER A 71 18.91 -23.80 31.43
CA SER A 71 20.17 -23.05 31.55
C SER A 71 19.98 -21.73 32.34
N LEU A 72 20.98 -21.36 33.18
CA LEU A 72 20.99 -20.08 33.91
C LEU A 72 20.93 -18.90 32.94
N LYS A 73 20.19 -17.85 33.25
CA LYS A 73 20.02 -16.66 32.40
C LYS A 73 21.34 -15.98 32.00
N THR A 74 22.36 -16.08 32.84
CA THR A 74 23.71 -15.58 32.59
C THR A 74 24.42 -16.33 31.47
N ASP A 75 24.28 -17.67 31.47
CA ASP A 75 24.94 -18.55 30.51
C ASP A 75 24.32 -18.41 29.13
N ILE A 76 22.99 -18.17 29.07
CA ILE A 76 22.27 -17.89 27.82
C ILE A 76 22.78 -16.61 27.16
N LYS A 77 23.11 -15.57 27.93
CA LYS A 77 23.62 -14.29 27.37
C LYS A 77 25.03 -14.46 26.77
N SER A 78 25.92 -15.15 27.47
CA SER A 78 27.27 -15.44 26.98
C SER A 78 27.24 -16.33 25.74
N LEU A 79 26.43 -17.39 25.77
CA LEU A 79 26.18 -18.29 24.64
C LEU A 79 25.67 -17.51 23.40
N LYS A 80 24.66 -16.66 23.57
CA LYS A 80 24.16 -15.81 22.49
C LYS A 80 25.24 -14.90 21.92
N LYS A 81 26.08 -14.31 22.76
CA LYS A 81 27.16 -13.43 22.31
C LYS A 81 28.19 -14.19 21.48
N ALA A 82 28.63 -15.36 21.93
CA ALA A 82 29.60 -16.19 21.23
C ALA A 82 29.04 -16.74 19.90
N ALA A 83 27.82 -17.27 19.93
CA ALA A 83 27.17 -17.75 18.70
C ALA A 83 27.02 -16.63 17.67
N ARG A 84 26.65 -15.41 18.11
CA ARG A 84 26.57 -14.24 17.23
C ARG A 84 27.90 -13.84 16.62
N GLN A 85 28.99 -13.88 17.37
CA GLN A 85 30.31 -13.61 16.82
C GLN A 85 30.71 -14.65 15.77
N ALA A 86 30.45 -15.93 16.03
CA ALA A 86 30.78 -17.01 15.14
C ALA A 86 30.01 -16.98 13.81
N ILE A 87 28.74 -16.52 13.80
CA ILE A 87 27.93 -16.43 12.56
C ILE A 87 28.11 -15.11 11.79
N ALA A 88 28.79 -14.10 12.35
CA ALA A 88 28.91 -12.78 11.73
C ALA A 88 29.47 -12.85 10.28
N PRO A 89 30.48 -13.66 9.94
CA PRO A 89 30.95 -13.81 8.57
C PRO A 89 29.90 -14.33 7.59
N GLU A 90 29.08 -15.31 8.04
CA GLU A 90 28.01 -15.84 7.19
C GLU A 90 26.87 -14.84 7.01
N LEU A 91 26.53 -14.10 8.06
CA LEU A 91 25.57 -13.01 7.94
C LEU A 91 26.02 -11.94 6.93
N LEU A 92 27.30 -11.59 6.94
CA LEU A 92 27.88 -10.67 5.95
C LEU A 92 27.75 -11.24 4.53
N ARG A 93 28.06 -12.53 4.35
CA ARG A 93 27.90 -13.22 3.06
C ARG A 93 26.46 -13.21 2.58
N ARG A 94 25.49 -13.48 3.47
CA ARG A 94 24.05 -13.42 3.16
C ARG A 94 23.61 -12.02 2.78
N VAL A 95 24.02 -10.99 3.53
CA VAL A 95 23.74 -9.59 3.22
C VAL A 95 24.26 -9.21 1.83
N ASN A 96 25.49 -9.58 1.47
CA ASN A 96 26.04 -9.32 0.14
C ASN A 96 25.19 -9.99 -0.96
N LYS A 97 24.78 -11.25 -0.78
CA LYS A 97 23.88 -11.93 -1.72
C LYS A 97 22.52 -11.23 -1.85
N ILE A 98 21.96 -10.67 -0.75
CA ILE A 98 20.71 -9.92 -0.78
C ILE A 98 20.89 -8.62 -1.56
N VAL A 99 22.00 -7.92 -1.33
CA VAL A 99 22.32 -6.66 -2.03
C VAL A 99 22.48 -6.90 -3.53
N GLU A 100 23.15 -7.97 -3.93
CA GLU A 100 23.34 -8.35 -5.33
C GLU A 100 22.06 -8.86 -6.01
N SER A 101 21.12 -9.40 -5.24
CA SER A 101 19.86 -9.90 -5.78
C SER A 101 18.98 -8.77 -6.31
N VAL A 102 18.44 -8.93 -7.51
CA VAL A 102 17.51 -7.95 -8.12
C VAL A 102 16.11 -8.09 -7.56
N ASN A 103 15.72 -9.30 -7.19
CA ASN A 103 14.36 -9.63 -6.81
C ASN A 103 14.18 -9.59 -5.29
N PHE A 104 13.13 -8.88 -4.84
CA PHE A 104 12.61 -8.96 -3.48
C PHE A 104 11.09 -9.10 -3.53
N LYS A 105 10.53 -9.80 -2.55
CA LYS A 105 9.08 -10.02 -2.45
C LYS A 105 8.54 -9.21 -1.27
N LEU A 106 7.61 -8.31 -1.56
CA LEU A 106 6.85 -7.56 -0.56
C LEU A 106 5.47 -8.21 -0.41
N ASP A 107 5.18 -8.76 0.75
CA ASP A 107 3.89 -9.40 1.05
C ASP A 107 2.78 -8.40 1.43
N ASP A 108 1.59 -8.94 1.74
CA ASP A 108 0.45 -8.12 2.15
C ASP A 108 0.52 -7.67 3.62
N GLN A 109 1.47 -8.19 4.40
CA GLN A 109 1.80 -7.77 5.76
C GLN A 109 2.96 -6.76 5.80
N TYR A 110 3.33 -6.19 4.66
CA TYR A 110 4.42 -5.22 4.47
C TYR A 110 5.81 -5.75 4.79
N LYS A 111 5.98 -7.10 4.85
CA LYS A 111 7.26 -7.75 5.07
C LYS A 111 8.00 -7.96 3.75
N ILE A 112 9.30 -7.75 3.78
CA ILE A 112 10.21 -8.01 2.68
C ILE A 112 10.90 -9.33 2.95
N TYR A 113 10.83 -10.24 1.99
CA TYR A 113 11.36 -11.58 2.10
C TYR A 113 12.62 -11.75 1.25
N TRP A 114 13.58 -12.48 1.79
CA TRP A 114 14.67 -13.09 1.08
C TRP A 114 14.53 -14.59 1.23
N LYS A 115 14.41 -15.31 0.09
CA LYS A 115 13.93 -16.69 0.07
C LYS A 115 12.58 -16.74 0.82
N ASP A 116 12.44 -17.59 1.84
CA ASP A 116 11.20 -17.76 2.62
C ASP A 116 11.20 -17.02 3.97
N HIS A 117 12.24 -16.22 4.25
CA HIS A 117 12.39 -15.55 5.53
C HIS A 117 12.25 -14.03 5.43
N PRO A 118 11.48 -13.40 6.36
CA PRO A 118 11.37 -11.96 6.40
C PRO A 118 12.68 -11.33 6.89
N ILE A 119 13.18 -10.33 6.14
CA ILE A 119 14.43 -9.60 6.44
C ILE A 119 14.19 -8.14 6.82
N ALA A 120 13.04 -7.60 6.46
CA ALA A 120 12.64 -6.24 6.79
C ALA A 120 11.11 -6.10 6.72
N TYR A 121 10.58 -4.99 7.20
CA TYR A 121 9.19 -4.60 7.01
C TYR A 121 9.06 -3.10 6.80
N LEU A 122 7.95 -2.69 6.18
CA LEU A 122 7.61 -1.29 5.97
C LEU A 122 6.71 -0.79 7.09
N SER A 123 7.01 0.40 7.60
CA SER A 123 6.19 1.16 8.54
C SER A 123 5.82 2.53 7.96
N PRO A 124 4.80 3.23 8.51
CA PRO A 124 4.43 4.56 8.06
C PRO A 124 5.63 5.53 8.15
N GLY A 125 5.91 6.23 7.04
CA GLY A 125 6.97 7.23 6.95
C GLY A 125 6.40 8.65 6.80
N LYS A 126 7.12 9.55 6.13
CA LYS A 126 6.69 10.96 5.94
C LYS A 126 5.38 11.08 5.14
N ASN A 127 5.23 10.27 4.12
CA ASN A 127 4.04 10.16 3.29
C ASN A 127 3.98 8.75 2.67
N TYR A 128 2.87 8.41 2.02
CA TYR A 128 2.66 7.07 1.48
C TYR A 128 3.61 6.66 0.33
N LEU A 129 4.32 7.61 -0.31
CA LEU A 129 5.38 7.30 -1.28
C LEU A 129 6.75 7.11 -0.63
N ASN A 130 6.90 7.49 0.65
CA ASN A 130 8.14 7.38 1.39
C ASN A 130 7.91 6.60 2.70
N PRO A 131 7.55 5.30 2.62
CA PRO A 131 7.44 4.45 3.79
C PRO A 131 8.82 4.32 4.46
N LYS A 132 8.82 4.10 5.78
CA LYS A 132 10.03 3.82 6.54
C LYS A 132 10.33 2.33 6.49
N LEU A 133 11.59 1.97 6.27
CA LEU A 133 12.05 0.60 6.30
C LEU A 133 12.64 0.27 7.68
N GLU A 134 12.22 -0.85 8.26
CA GLU A 134 12.76 -1.41 9.49
C GLU A 134 13.31 -2.81 9.23
N LEU A 135 14.56 -3.04 9.63
CA LEU A 135 15.24 -4.31 9.41
C LEU A 135 14.85 -5.35 10.47
N LEU A 136 14.65 -6.57 10.05
CA LEU A 136 14.45 -7.76 10.89
C LEU A 136 15.72 -8.60 10.88
N VAL A 137 16.78 -8.08 11.51
CA VAL A 137 18.11 -8.68 11.47
C VAL A 137 18.65 -8.92 12.87
N ASP A 138 19.62 -9.84 12.99
CA ASP A 138 20.28 -10.11 14.25
C ASP A 138 21.24 -8.96 14.65
N ASP A 139 21.46 -8.81 15.97
CA ASP A 139 22.41 -7.82 16.50
C ASP A 139 23.87 -8.17 16.16
N ALA A 140 24.13 -9.41 15.75
CA ALA A 140 25.44 -9.86 15.30
C ALA A 140 25.92 -9.17 14.01
N ILE A 141 25.03 -8.56 13.24
CA ILE A 141 25.40 -7.84 12.02
C ILE A 141 26.02 -6.48 12.41
N TYR A 142 27.20 -6.21 11.88
CA TYR A 142 27.90 -4.94 12.11
C TYR A 142 27.06 -3.75 11.64
N PRO A 143 27.14 -2.59 12.36
CA PRO A 143 26.35 -1.39 12.02
C PRO A 143 26.49 -0.95 10.56
N GLU A 144 27.70 -0.95 10.02
CA GLU A 144 27.98 -0.62 8.62
C GLU A 144 27.27 -1.55 7.63
N THR A 145 27.25 -2.86 7.93
CA THR A 145 26.57 -3.86 7.13
C THR A 145 25.06 -3.71 7.20
N LYS A 146 24.50 -3.37 8.39
CA LYS A 146 23.09 -3.04 8.56
C LYS A 146 22.70 -1.82 7.73
N GLU A 147 23.52 -0.79 7.76
CA GLU A 147 23.29 0.44 6.99
C GLU A 147 23.36 0.18 5.48
N LYS A 148 24.35 -0.58 5.01
CA LYS A 148 24.48 -1.00 3.61
C LYS A 148 23.23 -1.74 3.14
N LEU A 149 22.75 -2.71 3.92
CA LEU A 149 21.52 -3.47 3.60
C LEU A 149 20.31 -2.56 3.57
N LYS A 150 20.15 -1.69 4.57
CA LYS A 150 19.04 -0.75 4.66
C LYS A 150 19.00 0.17 3.45
N ASN A 151 20.13 0.79 3.11
CA ASN A 151 20.24 1.71 1.97
C ASN A 151 19.93 1.01 0.64
N ASP A 152 20.35 -0.25 0.46
CA ASP A 152 20.04 -1.02 -0.73
C ASP A 152 18.54 -1.34 -0.84
N LEU A 153 17.94 -1.84 0.24
CA LEU A 153 16.52 -2.14 0.27
C LEU A 153 15.66 -0.86 0.08
N GLU A 154 16.05 0.27 0.69
CA GLU A 154 15.38 1.55 0.47
C GLU A 154 15.47 2.01 -1.00
N LYS A 155 16.62 1.82 -1.66
CA LYS A 155 16.78 2.09 -3.10
C LYS A 155 15.87 1.19 -3.94
N LYS A 156 15.79 -0.10 -3.63
CA LYS A 156 14.92 -1.05 -4.34
C LYS A 156 13.44 -0.71 -4.19
N ILE A 157 12.99 -0.34 -2.97
CA ILE A 157 11.61 0.10 -2.72
C ILE A 157 11.34 1.41 -3.46
N LYS A 158 12.24 2.38 -3.39
CA LYS A 158 12.10 3.66 -4.09
C LYS A 158 12.03 3.45 -5.61
N LYS A 159 12.83 2.53 -6.16
CA LYS A 159 12.77 2.14 -7.56
C LYS A 159 11.42 1.52 -7.91
N LEU A 160 10.89 0.61 -7.11
CA LEU A 160 9.56 0.01 -7.30
C LEU A 160 8.47 1.10 -7.33
N ILE A 161 8.47 1.99 -6.34
CA ILE A 161 7.51 3.10 -6.24
C ILE A 161 7.64 4.04 -7.45
N SER A 162 8.85 4.43 -7.83
CA SER A 162 9.07 5.32 -8.98
C SER A 162 8.70 4.69 -10.32
N THR A 163 8.76 3.37 -10.45
CA THR A 163 8.35 2.65 -11.67
C THR A 163 6.83 2.52 -11.73
N GLU A 164 6.21 1.95 -10.69
CA GLU A 164 4.78 1.66 -10.68
C GLU A 164 3.91 2.91 -10.47
N LEU A 165 4.39 3.88 -9.69
CA LEU A 165 3.67 5.12 -9.36
C LEU A 165 4.35 6.36 -9.98
N SER A 166 4.96 6.20 -11.15
CA SER A 166 5.77 7.23 -11.81
C SER A 166 5.09 8.59 -11.93
N ASP A 167 3.83 8.64 -12.35
CA ASP A 167 3.12 9.91 -12.56
C ASP A 167 2.80 10.58 -11.21
N LEU A 168 2.59 9.80 -10.15
CA LEU A 168 2.35 10.33 -8.81
C LEU A 168 3.63 10.89 -8.19
N VAL A 169 4.77 10.22 -8.42
CA VAL A 169 6.09 10.73 -8.02
C VAL A 169 6.42 12.03 -8.77
N LYS A 170 6.25 12.04 -10.09
CA LYS A 170 6.43 13.26 -10.92
C LYS A 170 5.55 14.41 -10.43
N LEU A 171 4.30 14.13 -10.06
CA LEU A 171 3.37 15.14 -9.55
C LEU A 171 3.86 15.75 -8.23
N SER A 172 4.43 14.94 -7.34
CA SER A 172 4.98 15.40 -6.05
C SER A 172 6.24 16.25 -6.18
N GLU A 173 7.02 16.02 -7.25
CA GLU A 173 8.29 16.73 -7.52
C GLU A 173 8.10 17.95 -8.44
N ALA A 174 6.96 18.04 -9.15
CA ALA A 174 6.71 19.07 -10.14
C ALA A 174 6.58 20.47 -9.52
N LYS A 175 7.36 21.40 -10.05
CA LYS A 175 7.33 22.81 -9.65
C LYS A 175 6.49 23.61 -10.64
N PHE A 176 5.26 23.93 -10.29
CA PHE A 176 4.38 24.79 -11.08
C PHE A 176 4.44 26.24 -10.56
N LYS A 177 4.45 27.22 -11.47
CA LYS A 177 4.43 28.65 -11.11
C LYS A 177 3.06 29.09 -10.59
N ASN A 178 1.99 28.60 -11.22
CA ASN A 178 0.61 28.97 -10.89
C ASN A 178 0.14 28.31 -9.58
N ASN A 179 -0.35 29.12 -8.64
CA ASN A 179 -0.84 28.68 -7.32
C ASN A 179 -2.03 27.71 -7.43
N TYR A 180 -2.95 27.95 -8.38
CA TYR A 180 -4.10 27.08 -8.60
C TYR A 180 -3.67 25.69 -9.09
N VAL A 181 -2.65 25.63 -9.94
CA VAL A 181 -2.08 24.38 -10.43
C VAL A 181 -1.37 23.63 -9.30
N ARG A 182 -0.59 24.33 -8.47
CA ARG A 182 0.06 23.73 -7.29
C ARG A 182 -0.99 23.16 -6.33
N GLY A 183 -2.04 23.93 -6.05
CA GLY A 183 -3.15 23.47 -5.19
C GLY A 183 -3.86 22.24 -5.75
N LEU A 184 -4.12 22.21 -7.07
CA LEU A 184 -4.69 21.05 -7.75
C LEU A 184 -3.78 19.83 -7.63
N CYS A 185 -2.48 19.97 -7.92
CA CYS A 185 -1.52 18.88 -7.84
C CYS A 185 -1.39 18.33 -6.42
N TYR A 186 -1.36 19.22 -5.43
CA TYR A 186 -1.33 18.84 -4.02
C TYR A 186 -2.59 18.04 -3.63
N GLN A 187 -3.78 18.53 -3.98
CA GLN A 187 -5.03 17.83 -3.69
C GLN A 187 -5.10 16.47 -4.42
N LEU A 188 -4.63 16.41 -5.66
CA LEU A 188 -4.59 15.15 -6.41
C LEU A 188 -3.61 14.16 -5.78
N PHE A 189 -2.46 14.62 -5.31
CA PHE A 189 -1.49 13.83 -4.57
C PHE A 189 -2.09 13.27 -3.28
N GLU A 190 -2.67 14.11 -2.43
CA GLU A 190 -3.32 13.71 -1.17
C GLU A 190 -4.46 12.68 -1.38
N ASN A 191 -5.15 12.77 -2.52
CA ASN A 191 -6.18 11.82 -2.90
C ASN A 191 -5.64 10.63 -3.72
N ASN A 192 -4.33 10.34 -3.63
CA ASN A 192 -3.70 9.19 -4.30
C ASN A 192 -3.92 9.16 -5.82
N GLY A 193 -3.95 10.32 -6.47
CA GLY A 193 -4.04 10.42 -7.92
C GLY A 193 -5.43 10.27 -8.54
N VAL A 194 -6.51 10.25 -7.72
CA VAL A 194 -7.90 10.21 -8.20
C VAL A 194 -8.78 11.05 -7.27
N MET A 195 -9.47 12.04 -7.79
CA MET A 195 -10.39 12.87 -6.99
C MET A 195 -11.59 13.37 -7.80
N LYS A 196 -12.66 13.73 -7.09
CA LYS A 196 -13.82 14.37 -7.71
C LYS A 196 -13.51 15.80 -8.12
N ARG A 197 -13.90 16.16 -9.33
CA ARG A 197 -13.72 17.52 -9.84
C ARG A 197 -14.46 18.58 -9.02
N GLU A 198 -15.63 18.24 -8.46
CA GLU A 198 -16.43 19.13 -7.61
C GLU A 198 -15.61 19.72 -6.45
N MET A 199 -14.66 18.99 -5.91
CA MET A 199 -13.81 19.43 -4.78
C MET A 199 -12.99 20.66 -5.12
N ILE A 200 -12.60 20.83 -6.40
CA ILE A 200 -11.67 21.87 -6.84
C ILE A 200 -12.15 22.61 -8.11
N ASP A 201 -13.47 22.61 -8.38
CA ASP A 201 -14.04 23.23 -9.59
C ASP A 201 -13.64 24.71 -9.73
N LYS A 202 -13.57 25.45 -8.61
CA LYS A 202 -13.10 26.84 -8.57
C LYS A 202 -11.65 26.96 -9.06
N MET A 203 -10.76 26.07 -8.67
CA MET A 203 -9.36 26.08 -9.11
C MET A 203 -9.27 25.76 -10.61
N VAL A 204 -10.02 24.75 -11.07
CA VAL A 204 -10.03 24.32 -12.48
C VAL A 204 -10.47 25.44 -13.43
N LYS A 205 -11.43 26.29 -13.01
CA LYS A 205 -11.89 27.44 -13.80
C LYS A 205 -10.80 28.49 -14.02
N ASN A 206 -9.91 28.65 -13.04
CA ASN A 206 -8.83 29.66 -13.06
C ASN A 206 -7.52 29.16 -13.68
N ILE A 207 -7.49 27.95 -14.25
CA ILE A 207 -6.32 27.39 -14.91
C ILE A 207 -6.31 27.76 -16.38
N SER A 208 -5.21 28.36 -16.84
CA SER A 208 -4.99 28.76 -18.23
C SER A 208 -4.93 27.56 -19.20
N LYS A 209 -5.03 27.83 -20.51
CA LYS A 209 -4.85 26.77 -21.54
C LYS A 209 -3.45 26.18 -21.50
N GLU A 210 -2.44 27.01 -21.27
CA GLU A 210 -1.05 26.58 -21.15
C GLU A 210 -0.83 25.68 -19.95
N ASP A 211 -1.33 26.07 -18.77
CA ASP A 211 -1.26 25.27 -17.55
C ASP A 211 -1.97 23.92 -17.72
N ARG A 212 -3.10 23.88 -18.42
CA ARG A 212 -3.79 22.62 -18.76
C ARG A 212 -2.96 21.72 -19.65
N SER A 213 -2.18 22.31 -20.59
CA SER A 213 -1.24 21.55 -21.42
C SER A 213 -0.11 20.96 -20.57
N ASN A 214 0.44 21.74 -19.64
CA ASN A 214 1.50 21.31 -18.72
C ASN A 214 1.02 20.19 -17.78
N LEU A 215 -0.21 20.32 -17.26
CA LEU A 215 -0.85 19.25 -16.45
C LEU A 215 -1.02 17.95 -17.26
N ARG A 216 -1.43 18.02 -18.54
CA ARG A 216 -1.53 16.85 -19.42
C ARG A 216 -0.15 16.19 -19.64
N LYS A 217 0.91 17.00 -19.86
CA LYS A 217 2.29 16.49 -19.97
C LYS A 217 2.75 15.81 -18.68
N ALA A 218 2.30 16.30 -17.52
CA ALA A 218 2.53 15.67 -16.22
C ALA A 218 1.64 14.42 -15.97
N GLY A 219 0.81 14.02 -16.95
CA GLY A 219 -0.04 12.84 -16.86
C GLY A 219 -1.42 13.09 -16.24
N VAL A 220 -1.77 14.33 -15.88
CA VAL A 220 -3.06 14.65 -15.25
C VAL A 220 -4.16 14.73 -16.32
N LYS A 221 -5.23 13.96 -16.15
CA LYS A 221 -6.44 14.05 -16.96
C LYS A 221 -7.52 14.78 -16.17
N ILE A 222 -7.98 15.91 -16.72
CA ILE A 222 -9.11 16.68 -16.19
C ILE A 222 -10.35 16.25 -16.96
N GLY A 223 -11.20 15.45 -16.30
CA GLY A 223 -12.45 14.98 -16.86
C GLY A 223 -13.66 15.82 -16.43
N ARG A 224 -14.87 15.35 -16.75
CA ARG A 224 -16.14 15.98 -16.36
C ARG A 224 -16.43 15.79 -14.90
N TYR A 225 -16.28 14.56 -14.42
CA TYR A 225 -16.61 14.18 -13.05
C TYR A 225 -15.38 14.08 -12.15
N HIS A 226 -14.23 13.70 -12.74
CA HIS A 226 -13.01 13.41 -11.99
C HIS A 226 -11.78 14.08 -12.61
N ILE A 227 -10.79 14.26 -11.74
CA ILE A 227 -9.41 14.57 -12.11
C ILE A 227 -8.58 13.40 -11.63
N PHE A 228 -7.78 12.82 -12.51
CA PHE A 228 -7.06 11.60 -12.21
C PHE A 228 -5.81 11.41 -13.06
N LEU A 229 -4.94 10.52 -12.62
CA LEU A 229 -3.77 10.03 -13.32
C LEU A 229 -4.10 8.68 -13.97
N PRO A 230 -4.26 8.58 -15.30
CA PRO A 230 -4.67 7.33 -15.97
C PRO A 230 -3.77 6.13 -15.67
N LYS A 231 -2.44 6.32 -15.56
CA LYS A 231 -1.51 5.24 -15.22
C LYS A 231 -1.75 4.66 -13.84
N MET A 232 -2.31 5.46 -12.91
CA MET A 232 -2.66 4.98 -11.56
C MET A 232 -3.85 4.03 -11.54
N LEU A 233 -4.58 3.87 -12.64
CA LEU A 233 -5.67 2.92 -12.79
C LEU A 233 -5.21 1.55 -13.33
N LYS A 234 -3.92 1.38 -13.64
CA LYS A 234 -3.36 0.07 -14.01
C LYS A 234 -3.37 -0.87 -12.79
N PRO A 235 -3.58 -2.18 -13.01
CA PRO A 235 -3.69 -3.16 -11.91
C PRO A 235 -2.50 -3.14 -10.94
N SER A 236 -1.26 -3.13 -11.45
CA SER A 236 -0.04 -3.08 -10.63
C SER A 236 0.05 -1.79 -9.80
N SER A 237 -0.24 -0.63 -10.42
CA SER A 237 -0.25 0.66 -9.74
C SER A 237 -1.35 0.75 -8.68
N VAL A 238 -2.55 0.21 -8.96
CA VAL A 238 -3.64 0.15 -7.95
C VAL A 238 -3.23 -0.73 -6.78
N ALA A 239 -2.69 -1.93 -7.04
CA ALA A 239 -2.28 -2.87 -6.01
C ALA A 239 -1.22 -2.25 -5.07
N LEU A 240 -0.15 -1.67 -5.63
CA LEU A 240 0.90 -1.04 -4.83
C LEU A 240 0.38 0.19 -4.08
N ARG A 241 -0.39 1.06 -4.75
CA ARG A 241 -0.94 2.28 -4.17
C ARG A 241 -1.88 1.99 -2.99
N VAL A 242 -2.78 1.01 -3.15
CA VAL A 242 -3.67 0.58 -2.07
C VAL A 242 -2.88 -0.07 -0.94
N LYS A 243 -1.86 -0.88 -1.25
CA LYS A 243 -0.98 -1.47 -0.24
C LYS A 243 -0.29 -0.37 0.59
N LEU A 244 0.33 0.62 -0.06
CA LEU A 244 0.96 1.75 0.63
C LEU A 244 -0.05 2.60 1.42
N TRP A 245 -1.25 2.83 0.86
CA TRP A 245 -2.30 3.58 1.55
C TRP A 245 -2.78 2.86 2.82
N LYS A 246 -3.02 1.56 2.76
CA LYS A 246 -3.43 0.75 3.92
C LYS A 246 -2.40 0.75 5.05
N LEU A 247 -1.12 0.93 4.73
CA LEU A 247 -0.05 1.06 5.73
C LEU A 247 -0.32 2.23 6.70
N TYR A 248 -0.94 3.31 6.20
CA TYR A 248 -1.30 4.49 6.99
C TYR A 248 -2.71 4.42 7.60
N PHE A 249 -3.56 3.56 7.07
CA PHE A 249 -4.95 3.41 7.50
C PHE A 249 -5.27 1.95 7.86
N PRO A 250 -4.74 1.45 9.00
CA PRO A 250 -4.86 0.04 9.37
C PRO A 250 -6.31 -0.43 9.59
N ASN A 251 -7.23 0.47 9.92
CA ASN A 251 -8.66 0.13 10.05
C ASN A 251 -9.30 -0.31 8.73
N ASP A 252 -8.67 0.01 7.61
CA ASP A 252 -9.15 -0.30 6.26
C ASP A 252 -8.50 -1.58 5.67
N LEU A 253 -7.72 -2.32 6.46
CA LEU A 253 -7.09 -3.59 6.04
C LEU A 253 -8.11 -4.63 5.55
N LYS A 254 -9.32 -4.63 6.11
CA LYS A 254 -10.41 -5.55 5.76
C LYS A 254 -10.95 -5.39 4.33
N TYR A 255 -10.71 -4.24 3.67
CA TYR A 255 -11.22 -4.00 2.34
C TYR A 255 -10.35 -4.68 1.28
N VAL A 256 -10.98 -5.41 0.36
CA VAL A 256 -10.31 -6.11 -0.73
C VAL A 256 -10.35 -5.27 -1.99
N VAL A 257 -9.23 -5.22 -2.70
CA VAL A 257 -9.14 -4.54 -4.01
C VAL A 257 -10.05 -5.27 -5.00
N PRO A 258 -10.89 -4.56 -5.77
CA PRO A 258 -11.70 -5.16 -6.82
C PRO A 258 -10.83 -5.92 -7.83
N LYS A 259 -11.38 -7.01 -8.40
CA LYS A 259 -10.69 -7.78 -9.42
C LYS A 259 -10.31 -6.89 -10.61
N SER A 260 -9.11 -7.12 -11.15
CA SER A 260 -8.63 -6.41 -12.34
C SER A 260 -9.54 -6.64 -13.55
N GLY A 261 -9.68 -5.63 -14.40
CA GLY A 261 -10.48 -5.73 -15.63
C GLY A 261 -11.97 -5.40 -15.46
N LEU A 262 -12.47 -5.26 -14.23
CA LEU A 262 -13.86 -4.87 -14.01
C LEU A 262 -14.05 -3.37 -14.30
N ASN A 263 -15.07 -3.06 -15.11
CA ASN A 263 -15.49 -1.70 -15.41
C ASN A 263 -16.64 -1.24 -14.50
N PHE A 264 -17.45 -2.19 -14.07
CA PHE A 264 -18.66 -2.00 -13.29
C PHE A 264 -18.73 -3.02 -12.15
N LEU A 265 -19.16 -2.57 -10.97
CA LEU A 265 -19.44 -3.39 -9.81
C LEU A 265 -20.84 -3.06 -9.30
N HIS A 266 -21.60 -4.10 -9.01
CA HIS A 266 -22.84 -3.98 -8.25
C HIS A 266 -22.64 -4.61 -6.88
N ASP A 267 -22.77 -3.81 -5.84
CA ASP A 267 -22.55 -4.25 -4.46
C ASP A 267 -23.58 -3.62 -3.54
N GLU A 268 -24.33 -4.44 -2.86
CA GLU A 268 -25.35 -4.01 -1.91
C GLU A 268 -24.78 -3.64 -0.55
N THR A 269 -23.54 -4.10 -0.26
CA THR A 269 -22.87 -3.76 0.98
C THR A 269 -22.39 -2.31 0.93
N LYS A 270 -22.51 -1.58 2.04
CA LYS A 270 -21.96 -0.22 2.15
C LYS A 270 -20.45 -0.30 2.25
N LYS A 271 -19.76 -0.41 1.12
CA LYS A 271 -18.31 -0.34 1.07
C LYS A 271 -17.81 1.09 1.35
N ASN A 272 -16.58 1.18 1.84
CA ASN A 272 -15.93 2.46 2.05
C ASN A 272 -15.73 3.18 0.69
N ARG A 273 -16.51 4.25 0.47
CA ARG A 273 -16.46 5.04 -0.76
C ARG A 273 -15.08 5.61 -1.04
N LYS A 274 -14.36 6.03 0.01
CA LYS A 274 -13.01 6.58 -0.10
C LYS A 274 -12.03 5.52 -0.58
N PHE A 275 -12.11 4.31 -0.03
CA PHE A 275 -11.29 3.17 -0.47
C PHE A 275 -11.52 2.82 -1.94
N LEU A 276 -12.80 2.73 -2.36
CA LEU A 276 -13.13 2.40 -3.75
C LEU A 276 -12.71 3.50 -4.73
N LEU A 277 -12.78 4.78 -4.33
CA LEU A 277 -12.27 5.87 -5.15
C LEU A 277 -10.74 5.77 -5.33
N ILE A 278 -10.00 5.41 -4.28
CA ILE A 278 -8.56 5.11 -4.37
C ILE A 278 -8.31 3.94 -5.33
N CYS A 279 -9.17 2.92 -5.33
CA CYS A 279 -9.12 1.84 -6.32
C CYS A 279 -9.51 2.29 -7.75
N GLY A 280 -9.97 3.52 -7.93
CA GLY A 280 -10.36 4.09 -9.21
C GLY A 280 -11.83 3.89 -9.57
N PHE A 281 -12.72 3.66 -8.59
CA PHE A 281 -14.16 3.48 -8.80
C PHE A 281 -14.97 4.62 -8.17
N GLU A 282 -15.85 5.24 -8.96
CA GLU A 282 -16.85 6.19 -8.47
C GLU A 282 -18.11 5.47 -8.03
N ASN A 283 -18.72 5.96 -6.97
CA ASN A 283 -19.92 5.41 -6.37
C ASN A 283 -21.20 6.10 -6.82
N PHE A 284 -22.14 5.31 -7.34
CA PHE A 284 -23.53 5.68 -7.60
C PHE A 284 -24.44 4.75 -6.79
N ASN A 285 -24.63 5.03 -5.50
CA ASN A 285 -25.38 4.21 -4.55
C ASN A 285 -24.79 2.77 -4.44
N LYS A 286 -25.45 1.77 -5.04
CA LYS A 286 -25.02 0.36 -5.10
C LYS A 286 -24.10 0.05 -6.28
N PHE A 287 -23.95 0.98 -7.21
CA PHE A 287 -23.16 0.81 -8.42
C PHE A 287 -21.83 1.54 -8.29
N TYR A 288 -20.76 0.89 -8.76
CA TYR A 288 -19.42 1.45 -8.78
C TYR A 288 -18.87 1.33 -10.20
N ILE A 289 -18.42 2.45 -10.75
CA ILE A 289 -17.93 2.50 -12.13
C ILE A 289 -16.50 3.00 -12.11
N ARG A 290 -15.65 2.35 -12.90
CA ARG A 290 -14.27 2.80 -13.04
C ARG A 290 -14.21 4.20 -13.64
N VAL A 291 -13.41 5.08 -13.03
CA VAL A 291 -13.38 6.53 -13.33
C VAL A 291 -13.09 6.82 -14.80
N ASP A 292 -12.14 6.11 -15.42
CA ASP A 292 -11.81 6.30 -16.85
C ASP A 292 -12.94 5.84 -17.80
N ILE A 293 -13.68 4.81 -17.40
CA ILE A 293 -14.86 4.34 -18.14
C ILE A 293 -16.00 5.34 -18.02
N LEU A 294 -16.21 5.89 -16.82
CA LEU A 294 -17.22 6.93 -16.59
C LEU A 294 -16.97 8.17 -17.46
N GLU A 295 -15.71 8.61 -17.56
CA GLU A 295 -15.35 9.75 -18.41
C GLU A 295 -15.51 9.45 -19.92
N ARG A 296 -15.19 8.24 -20.36
CA ARG A 296 -15.45 7.80 -21.75
C ARG A 296 -16.96 7.71 -22.04
N PHE A 297 -17.70 7.21 -21.07
CA PHE A 297 -19.15 7.13 -21.18
C PHE A 297 -19.79 8.51 -21.36
N PHE A 298 -19.31 9.50 -20.58
CA PHE A 298 -19.75 10.88 -20.71
C PHE A 298 -19.45 11.45 -22.11
N LEU A 299 -18.28 11.17 -22.67
CA LEU A 299 -17.95 11.60 -24.03
C LEU A 299 -18.90 10.96 -25.07
N LYS A 300 -19.20 9.67 -24.94
CA LYS A 300 -20.19 8.99 -25.81
C LYS A 300 -21.59 9.61 -25.68
N ILE A 301 -21.99 10.02 -24.48
CA ILE A 301 -23.26 10.74 -24.30
C ILE A 301 -23.24 12.05 -25.11
N ILE A 302 -22.16 12.83 -25.02
CA ILE A 302 -22.03 14.10 -25.76
C ILE A 302 -22.11 13.86 -27.27
N GLU A 303 -21.36 12.87 -27.79
CA GLU A 303 -21.31 12.53 -29.21
C GLU A 303 -22.68 12.11 -29.76
N ASN A 304 -23.51 11.44 -28.94
CA ASN A 304 -24.83 10.97 -29.31
C ASN A 304 -25.96 11.96 -28.96
N THR A 305 -25.64 13.09 -28.35
CA THR A 305 -26.63 14.10 -27.93
C THR A 305 -27.02 14.97 -29.15
N LYS A 306 -28.30 14.92 -29.51
CA LYS A 306 -28.95 15.80 -30.49
C LYS A 306 -30.12 16.56 -29.82
N ASP A 307 -30.19 17.86 -29.99
CA ASP A 307 -31.20 18.71 -29.34
C ASP A 307 -31.33 18.56 -27.82
N GLY A 308 -30.20 18.35 -27.14
CA GLY A 308 -30.14 18.17 -25.68
C GLY A 308 -30.63 16.82 -25.18
N ALA A 309 -30.94 15.88 -26.07
CA ALA A 309 -31.33 14.52 -25.73
C ALA A 309 -30.43 13.49 -26.46
N PHE A 310 -30.23 12.34 -25.84
CA PHE A 310 -29.50 11.22 -26.44
C PHE A 310 -30.29 9.92 -26.35
N GLN A 311 -30.03 9.02 -27.27
CA GLN A 311 -30.58 7.68 -27.29
C GLN A 311 -29.52 6.67 -26.81
N ILE A 312 -29.93 5.69 -26.02
CA ILE A 312 -29.06 4.61 -25.59
C ILE A 312 -28.74 3.71 -26.80
N ASN A 313 -27.46 3.41 -26.96
CA ASN A 313 -26.99 2.41 -27.91
C ASN A 313 -26.26 1.25 -27.19
N SER A 314 -26.10 0.14 -27.90
CA SER A 314 -25.42 -1.06 -27.41
C SER A 314 -23.97 -0.76 -26.95
N ASP A 315 -23.29 0.14 -27.65
CA ASP A 315 -21.89 0.53 -27.32
C ASP A 315 -21.75 1.20 -25.98
N MET A 316 -22.77 1.96 -25.54
CA MET A 316 -22.76 2.59 -24.19
C MET A 316 -22.89 1.53 -23.10
N MET A 317 -23.77 0.53 -23.30
CA MET A 317 -23.96 -0.57 -22.35
C MET A 317 -22.72 -1.47 -22.30
N ASN A 318 -22.14 -1.80 -23.47
CA ASN A 318 -20.92 -2.60 -23.56
C ASN A 318 -19.73 -1.91 -22.89
N LEU A 319 -19.62 -0.59 -23.04
CA LEU A 319 -18.54 0.19 -22.41
C LEU A 319 -18.59 0.09 -20.87
N ILE A 320 -19.78 0.23 -20.29
CA ILE A 320 -19.99 0.10 -18.85
C ILE A 320 -19.86 -1.36 -18.40
N GLY A 321 -20.39 -2.31 -19.20
CA GLY A 321 -20.35 -3.74 -18.88
C GLY A 321 -21.42 -4.15 -17.87
N CYS A 322 -22.65 -3.64 -18.00
CA CYS A 322 -23.77 -3.99 -17.13
C CYS A 322 -25.04 -4.34 -17.93
N SER A 323 -26.00 -5.01 -17.29
CA SER A 323 -27.31 -5.31 -17.88
C SER A 323 -28.10 -4.02 -18.20
N LYS A 324 -29.04 -4.10 -19.16
CA LYS A 324 -29.93 -2.98 -19.54
C LYS A 324 -30.66 -2.41 -18.32
N GLU A 325 -31.13 -3.27 -17.43
CA GLU A 325 -31.86 -2.87 -16.22
C GLU A 325 -30.95 -2.04 -15.26
N ASN A 326 -29.73 -2.51 -14.99
CA ASN A 326 -28.76 -1.79 -14.16
C ASN A 326 -28.31 -0.51 -14.83
N PHE A 327 -28.19 -0.50 -16.16
CA PHE A 327 -27.84 0.68 -16.93
C PHE A 327 -28.92 1.78 -16.80
N MET A 328 -30.19 1.42 -16.87
CA MET A 328 -31.31 2.35 -16.69
C MET A 328 -31.32 2.95 -15.27
N LYS A 329 -31.14 2.10 -14.24
CA LYS A 329 -31.03 2.55 -12.84
C LYS A 329 -29.83 3.49 -12.67
N LEU A 330 -28.70 3.20 -13.31
CA LEU A 330 -27.52 4.03 -13.28
C LEU A 330 -27.78 5.41 -13.90
N LEU A 331 -28.41 5.49 -15.06
CA LEU A 331 -28.75 6.75 -15.70
C LEU A 331 -29.65 7.63 -14.80
N ASP A 332 -30.61 7.02 -14.13
CA ASP A 332 -31.46 7.75 -13.17
C ASP A 332 -30.66 8.31 -12.00
N LEU A 333 -29.71 7.52 -11.46
CA LEU A 333 -28.78 7.98 -10.40
C LEU A 333 -27.85 9.10 -10.88
N MET A 334 -27.46 9.07 -12.15
CA MET A 334 -26.67 10.13 -12.80
C MET A 334 -27.52 11.34 -13.22
N GLN A 335 -28.81 11.34 -12.88
CA GLN A 335 -29.76 12.43 -13.16
C GLN A 335 -30.14 12.57 -14.64
N TYR A 336 -30.02 11.51 -15.41
CA TYR A 336 -30.60 11.42 -16.74
C TYR A 336 -32.02 10.86 -16.64
N LYS A 337 -32.99 11.58 -17.22
CA LYS A 337 -34.42 11.21 -17.18
C LYS A 337 -34.92 10.89 -18.56
N LEU A 338 -35.79 9.91 -18.64
CA LEU A 338 -36.49 9.55 -19.89
C LEU A 338 -37.35 10.74 -20.34
N LYS A 339 -37.16 11.16 -21.59
CA LYS A 339 -38.01 12.14 -22.25
C LYS A 339 -39.16 11.41 -22.94
N LYS A 340 -40.38 11.55 -22.44
CA LYS A 340 -41.58 11.07 -23.14
C LYS A 340 -41.84 11.98 -24.36
N ASN A 341 -41.54 11.53 -25.56
CA ASN A 341 -41.87 12.22 -26.81
C ASN A 341 -42.96 11.43 -27.54
N SER A 342 -44.09 12.07 -27.79
CA SER A 342 -45.23 11.47 -28.50
C SER A 342 -44.98 11.28 -29.99
N GLN A 343 -43.88 11.78 -30.55
CA GLN A 343 -43.67 11.84 -32.01
C GLN A 343 -42.44 11.08 -32.54
N LYS A 344 -41.52 10.59 -31.69
CA LYS A 344 -40.36 9.82 -32.15
C LYS A 344 -40.36 8.45 -31.50
N GLN A 345 -40.26 7.39 -32.31
CA GLN A 345 -40.05 6.02 -31.85
C GLN A 345 -38.63 5.93 -31.24
N GLY A 346 -38.52 5.72 -29.91
CA GLY A 346 -37.28 5.48 -29.19
C GLY A 346 -37.25 6.10 -27.79
N GLU A 347 -36.44 5.53 -26.93
CA GLU A 347 -36.18 6.02 -25.55
C GLU A 347 -35.13 7.11 -25.58
N PHE A 348 -35.49 8.37 -25.39
CA PHE A 348 -34.59 9.50 -25.33
C PHE A 348 -34.35 9.94 -23.89
N PHE A 349 -33.12 10.25 -23.55
CA PHE A 349 -32.74 10.69 -22.23
C PHE A 349 -32.24 12.15 -22.25
N ILE A 350 -32.61 12.91 -21.21
CA ILE A 350 -32.19 14.28 -21.00
C ILE A 350 -31.57 14.43 -19.62
N TYR A 351 -30.56 15.27 -19.49
CA TYR A 351 -29.98 15.61 -18.18
C TYR A 351 -30.89 16.57 -17.44
N LYS A 352 -31.41 16.15 -16.28
CA LYS A 352 -32.21 16.97 -15.37
C LYS A 352 -31.59 16.98 -13.98
N PRO A 353 -30.68 17.93 -13.69
CA PRO A 353 -30.04 18.01 -12.38
C PRO A 353 -31.09 18.30 -11.30
N LYS A 354 -31.00 17.57 -10.18
CA LYS A 354 -31.77 17.93 -8.98
C LYS A 354 -31.17 19.21 -8.43
N PHE A 355 -31.94 20.28 -8.39
CA PHE A 355 -31.54 21.50 -7.68
C PHE A 355 -31.46 21.19 -6.19
N ILE A 356 -30.25 20.99 -5.69
CA ILE A 356 -29.99 21.02 -4.24
C ILE A 356 -30.11 22.50 -3.87
N LYS A 357 -31.24 22.90 -3.29
CA LYS A 357 -31.31 24.19 -2.54
C LYS A 357 -30.20 24.09 -1.51
N LYS A 358 -29.08 24.78 -1.74
CA LYS A 358 -28.12 25.03 -0.68
C LYS A 358 -28.90 25.80 0.37
N ASN A 359 -29.23 25.14 1.47
CA ASN A 359 -29.59 25.82 2.69
C ASN A 359 -28.36 26.66 3.06
N VAL A 360 -28.35 27.89 2.59
CA VAL A 360 -27.49 28.93 3.15
C VAL A 360 -28.01 29.03 4.56
N LYS A 361 -27.33 28.39 5.51
CA LYS A 361 -27.54 28.67 6.92
C LYS A 361 -27.37 30.19 7.02
N LYS A 362 -28.45 30.90 7.16
CA LYS A 362 -28.42 32.31 7.60
C LYS A 362 -27.70 32.25 8.93
N THR A 363 -26.43 32.64 8.94
CA THR A 363 -25.67 32.83 10.17
C THR A 363 -26.48 33.86 10.93
N ASN A 364 -27.08 33.44 12.06
CA ASN A 364 -27.71 34.34 12.98
C ASN A 364 -26.67 35.37 13.41
N ILE A 365 -26.83 36.61 12.96
CA ILE A 365 -25.94 37.74 13.20
C ILE A 365 -25.89 38.10 14.73
N ASN A 366 -26.70 37.44 15.53
CA ASN A 366 -26.75 37.62 16.99
C ASN A 366 -25.76 36.75 17.79
N ASN A 367 -24.82 36.07 17.15
CA ASN A 367 -23.75 35.39 17.86
C ASN A 367 -22.60 36.36 18.14
N SER A 368 -22.05 36.32 19.36
CA SER A 368 -20.95 37.20 19.83
C SER A 368 -19.74 37.27 18.88
N PHE A 369 -19.60 36.29 18.02
CA PHE A 369 -18.57 36.21 16.96
C PHE A 369 -19.03 36.70 15.58
N GLY A 370 -20.28 37.11 15.42
CA GLY A 370 -20.84 37.60 14.14
C GLY A 370 -20.13 38.87 13.64
N LYS A 371 -19.65 39.70 14.55
CA LYS A 371 -18.88 40.92 14.23
C LYS A 371 -17.49 40.69 13.67
N LEU A 372 -16.91 39.50 13.85
CA LEU A 372 -15.62 39.15 13.27
C LEU A 372 -15.66 38.92 11.74
N SER A 373 -16.83 38.68 11.19
CA SER A 373 -17.01 38.56 9.73
C SER A 373 -16.93 39.89 8.99
N GLU A 374 -17.03 41.01 9.69
CA GLU A 374 -16.93 42.37 9.16
C GLU A 374 -15.48 42.89 9.12
N LEU A 375 -14.55 42.23 9.83
CA LEU A 375 -13.13 42.57 9.76
C LEU A 375 -12.56 42.05 8.44
N ARG A 376 -12.61 42.90 7.41
CA ARG A 376 -11.80 42.72 6.19
C ARG A 376 -10.34 42.88 6.59
N LEU A 377 -9.61 41.77 6.70
CA LEU A 377 -8.17 41.81 6.72
C LEU A 377 -7.69 42.38 5.37
N ARG A 378 -7.15 43.59 5.42
CA ARG A 378 -6.46 44.28 4.34
C ARG A 378 -5.17 43.56 3.97
#